data_bbe547583bbc888baeb9c9b14d087fca
#
_entry.id   bbe547583bbc888baeb9c9b14d087fca
#
_cell.length_a   1.000
_cell.length_b   1.000
_cell.length_c   1.000
_cell.angle_alpha   90.00
_cell.angle_beta   90.00
_cell.angle_gamma   90.00
#
_symmetry.space_group_name_H-M   'P 1'
#
loop_
_entity.id
_entity.type
_entity.pdbx_description
1 polymer ?
#
loop_
_entity_poly.entity_id
_entity_poly.type
_entity_poly.pdbx_seq_one_letter_code
_entity_poly.pdbx_strand_id
1 'polypeptide(L)'
;MAKGLNRVPVREQEPKVRATNFDEVCLGYNKDEAVEEAQRCLGCKNAKCITGCPVNINIPAFIAQVKEGNFEEAYKIIGESSALPAVCGRVCPQESQCEGKCVRGIKGDAVSIGKLERFVADWAKENGIKPVPAAEKNGHKIAVIGSGPAGLTCAGDLAKLGYDVTIFEALHKAGGVLSYGIPEFRLPKDKVVAAEIENVKSLGVKIETNVIIGKSVTIDEAVFIGSGAGLPMFMGIPGENANGVFSANEFLTRNNLMKAFRDDYDTPIAHGKKVAVVGGGNVAMDAARTALRLGAEVHVIYRRSEAELPARAEEVHXXXXXXXSSIF
;
A
#
# COMPACT_ATOMS: atom_id res chain seq x y z
N MET A 1 -0.26 18.94 30.57
CA MET A 1 0.43 17.65 30.83
C MET A 1 1.33 17.29 29.67
N ALA A 2 2.51 16.70 29.93
CA ALA A 2 3.36 16.21 28.84
C ALA A 2 2.64 15.05 28.15
N LYS A 3 2.45 15.16 26.86
CA LYS A 3 1.80 14.10 26.08
C LYS A 3 2.67 12.84 26.09
N GLY A 4 2.04 11.68 26.15
CA GLY A 4 2.72 10.40 26.28
C GLY A 4 3.87 10.20 25.30
N LEU A 5 4.92 9.55 25.76
CA LEU A 5 6.08 9.22 24.92
C LEU A 5 5.75 8.10 23.93
N ASN A 6 4.84 7.23 24.32
CA ASN A 6 4.46 6.08 23.48
C ASN A 6 3.29 6.44 22.55
N ARG A 7 3.26 5.83 21.38
CA ARG A 7 2.14 5.98 20.44
C ARG A 7 0.89 5.27 20.96
N VAL A 8 -0.27 5.74 20.51
CA VAL A 8 -1.53 5.05 20.79
C VAL A 8 -1.47 3.68 20.08
N PRO A 9 -1.69 2.57 20.79
CA PRO A 9 -1.65 1.24 20.15
C PRO A 9 -2.69 1.15 19.03
N VAL A 10 -2.28 0.59 17.90
CA VAL A 10 -3.24 0.31 16.82
C VAL A 10 -3.85 -1.08 17.05
N ARG A 11 -5.13 -1.21 16.78
CA ARG A 11 -5.84 -2.49 16.94
C ARG A 11 -5.48 -3.42 15.79
N GLU A 12 -5.28 -4.70 16.11
CA GLU A 12 -4.95 -5.74 15.14
C GLU A 12 -5.73 -7.01 15.45
N GLN A 13 -5.92 -7.86 14.44
CA GLN A 13 -6.44 -9.20 14.65
C GLN A 13 -5.45 -10.02 15.49
N GLU A 14 -5.97 -10.83 16.41
CA GLU A 14 -5.17 -11.76 17.20
C GLU A 14 -4.33 -12.68 16.30
N PRO A 15 -3.04 -12.92 16.63
CA PRO A 15 -2.14 -13.69 15.76
C PRO A 15 -2.67 -15.04 15.29
N LYS A 16 -3.28 -15.81 16.19
CA LYS A 16 -3.82 -17.14 15.86
C LYS A 16 -5.03 -17.03 14.90
N VAL A 17 -5.84 -15.99 15.08
CA VAL A 17 -7.01 -15.74 14.23
C VAL A 17 -6.56 -15.28 12.84
N ARG A 18 -5.68 -14.28 12.78
CA ARG A 18 -5.25 -13.72 11.50
C ARG A 18 -4.44 -14.71 10.64
N ALA A 19 -3.87 -15.75 11.25
CA ALA A 19 -3.14 -16.80 10.53
C ALA A 19 -4.06 -17.72 9.71
N THR A 20 -5.38 -17.67 9.94
CA THR A 20 -6.35 -18.57 9.31
C THR A 20 -7.32 -17.86 8.36
N ASN A 21 -7.13 -16.56 8.12
CA ASN A 21 -8.05 -15.82 7.23
C ASN A 21 -7.28 -14.78 6.41
N PHE A 22 -7.96 -14.18 5.42
CA PHE A 22 -7.39 -13.16 4.55
C PHE A 22 -7.93 -11.76 4.84
N ASP A 23 -8.63 -11.58 5.96
CA ASP A 23 -9.15 -10.27 6.38
C ASP A 23 -8.01 -9.34 6.79
N GLU A 24 -8.23 -8.03 6.66
CA GLU A 24 -7.21 -7.02 6.98
C GLU A 24 -6.73 -7.18 8.43
N VAL A 25 -5.42 -7.32 8.60
CA VAL A 25 -4.79 -7.57 9.91
C VAL A 25 -4.85 -6.33 10.80
N CYS A 26 -4.40 -5.19 10.29
CA CYS A 26 -4.41 -3.93 11.02
C CYS A 26 -5.80 -3.30 10.93
N LEU A 27 -6.47 -3.09 12.06
CA LEU A 27 -7.83 -2.55 12.09
C LEU A 27 -7.87 -1.03 12.11
N GLY A 28 -6.71 -0.39 12.28
CA GLY A 28 -6.59 1.07 12.28
C GLY A 28 -7.10 1.72 13.56
N TYR A 29 -7.13 3.03 13.57
CA TYR A 29 -7.64 3.83 14.69
C TYR A 29 -9.15 4.09 14.52
N ASN A 30 -9.86 4.15 15.62
CA ASN A 30 -11.17 4.78 15.67
C ASN A 30 -10.98 6.30 15.86
N LYS A 31 -12.10 7.05 15.93
CA LYS A 31 -12.08 8.51 16.04
C LYS A 31 -11.30 9.00 17.28
N ASP A 32 -11.58 8.39 18.43
CA ASP A 32 -10.98 8.83 19.70
C ASP A 32 -9.47 8.53 19.72
N GLU A 33 -9.09 7.33 19.28
CA GLU A 33 -7.69 6.91 19.14
C GLU A 33 -6.92 7.82 18.17
N ALA A 34 -7.54 8.19 17.05
CA ALA A 34 -6.92 9.09 16.08
C ALA A 34 -6.69 10.47 16.65
N VAL A 35 -7.69 11.04 17.35
CA VAL A 35 -7.56 12.35 17.99
C VAL A 35 -6.49 12.29 19.08
N GLU A 36 -6.48 11.25 19.90
CA GLU A 36 -5.45 11.06 20.95
C GLU A 36 -4.05 11.00 20.35
N GLU A 37 -3.85 10.19 19.31
CA GLU A 37 -2.54 10.08 18.64
C GLU A 37 -2.14 11.42 18.01
N ALA A 38 -3.08 12.11 17.37
CA ALA A 38 -2.83 13.41 16.76
C ALA A 38 -2.36 14.44 17.80
N GLN A 39 -2.83 14.36 19.05
CA GLN A 39 -2.41 15.26 20.14
C GLN A 39 -0.92 15.13 20.45
N ARG A 40 -0.28 14.02 20.10
CA ARG A 40 1.16 13.83 20.30
C ARG A 40 2.01 14.67 19.35
N CYS A 41 1.43 15.12 18.23
CA CYS A 41 2.15 15.94 17.25
C CYS A 41 2.47 17.32 17.84
N LEU A 42 3.72 17.73 17.71
CA LEU A 42 4.20 19.02 18.26
C LEU A 42 3.92 20.21 17.35
N GLY A 43 3.44 19.99 16.12
CA GLY A 43 3.20 21.08 15.16
C GLY A 43 4.48 21.84 14.80
N CYS A 44 5.56 21.10 14.54
CA CYS A 44 6.90 21.68 14.33
C CYS A 44 6.91 22.72 13.20
N LYS A 45 7.51 23.88 13.45
CA LYS A 45 7.68 24.94 12.43
C LYS A 45 8.53 24.44 11.26
N ASN A 46 9.61 23.71 11.55
CA ASN A 46 10.48 23.09 10.54
C ASN A 46 10.29 21.57 10.58
N ALA A 47 9.15 21.10 10.09
CA ALA A 47 8.70 19.73 10.22
C ALA A 47 9.48 18.78 9.30
N LYS A 48 10.46 18.09 9.85
CA LYS A 48 11.28 17.11 9.11
C LYS A 48 10.45 15.97 8.51
N CYS A 49 9.30 15.65 9.11
CA CYS A 49 8.41 14.62 8.56
C CYS A 49 7.91 14.96 7.15
N ILE A 50 7.74 16.25 6.82
CA ILE A 50 7.35 16.66 5.46
C ILE A 50 8.42 16.23 4.46
N THR A 51 9.69 16.53 4.74
CA THR A 51 10.79 16.15 3.83
C THR A 51 11.07 14.65 3.83
N GLY A 52 10.53 13.93 4.82
CA GLY A 52 10.57 12.47 4.84
C GLY A 52 9.47 11.82 4.00
N CYS A 53 8.47 12.59 3.60
CA CYS A 53 7.38 12.11 2.75
C CYS A 53 7.76 12.35 1.28
N PRO A 54 7.80 11.29 0.44
CA PRO A 54 8.18 11.46 -0.96
C PRO A 54 7.32 12.43 -1.77
N VAL A 55 6.07 12.65 -1.35
CA VAL A 55 5.15 13.59 -2.02
C VAL A 55 4.93 14.87 -1.20
N ASN A 56 5.69 15.05 -0.11
CA ASN A 56 5.69 16.27 0.70
C ASN A 56 4.31 16.68 1.26
N ILE A 57 3.53 15.72 1.75
CA ILE A 57 2.26 16.03 2.45
C ILE A 57 2.55 17.01 3.59
N ASN A 58 1.71 18.03 3.73
CA ASN A 58 1.79 18.98 4.87
C ASN A 58 1.29 18.28 6.15
N ILE A 59 2.17 17.43 6.71
CA ILE A 59 1.83 16.53 7.82
C ILE A 59 1.38 17.27 9.07
N PRO A 60 2.09 18.32 9.56
CA PRO A 60 1.59 19.04 10.73
C PRO A 60 0.21 19.67 10.50
N ALA A 61 -0.06 20.14 9.29
CA ALA A 61 -1.35 20.79 9.00
C ALA A 61 -2.50 19.78 9.05
N PHE A 62 -2.36 18.60 8.38
CA PHE A 62 -3.48 17.65 8.42
C PHE A 62 -3.66 17.08 9.83
N ILE A 63 -2.57 16.85 10.59
CA ILE A 63 -2.68 16.34 11.96
C ILE A 63 -3.34 17.38 12.87
N ALA A 64 -3.07 18.66 12.67
CA ALA A 64 -3.74 19.72 13.42
C ALA A 64 -5.26 19.66 13.20
N GLN A 65 -5.71 19.38 11.97
CA GLN A 65 -7.15 19.23 11.70
C GLN A 65 -7.73 17.98 12.37
N VAL A 66 -6.95 16.87 12.39
CA VAL A 66 -7.39 15.65 13.11
C VAL A 66 -7.59 15.95 14.61
N LYS A 67 -6.68 16.71 15.23
CA LYS A 67 -6.78 17.12 16.66
C LYS A 67 -8.12 17.80 16.96
N GLU A 68 -8.57 18.65 16.02
CA GLU A 68 -9.79 19.43 16.18
C GLU A 68 -11.06 18.69 15.73
N GLY A 69 -10.91 17.48 15.20
CA GLY A 69 -12.02 16.70 14.67
C GLY A 69 -12.49 17.12 13.28
N ASN A 70 -11.71 17.95 12.59
CA ASN A 70 -12.02 18.46 11.25
C ASN A 70 -11.47 17.50 10.18
N PHE A 71 -12.03 16.30 10.12
CA PHE A 71 -11.48 15.21 9.29
C PHE A 71 -11.60 15.47 7.78
N GLU A 72 -12.66 16.17 7.36
CA GLU A 72 -12.80 16.56 5.95
C GLU A 72 -11.68 17.51 5.52
N GLU A 73 -11.36 18.49 6.37
CA GLU A 73 -10.28 19.43 6.08
C GLU A 73 -8.92 18.71 6.09
N ALA A 74 -8.72 17.77 7.03
CA ALA A 74 -7.52 16.93 7.03
C ALA A 74 -7.37 16.16 5.70
N TYR A 75 -8.48 15.59 5.19
CA TYR A 75 -8.49 14.87 3.90
C TYR A 75 -8.11 15.78 2.73
N LYS A 76 -8.65 17.01 2.71
CA LYS A 76 -8.32 18.00 1.67
C LYS A 76 -6.82 18.33 1.66
N ILE A 77 -6.25 18.56 2.85
CA ILE A 77 -4.82 18.85 2.99
C ILE A 77 -3.96 17.70 2.48
N ILE A 78 -4.29 16.47 2.85
CA ILE A 78 -3.58 15.28 2.34
C ILE A 78 -3.70 15.22 0.80
N GLY A 79 -4.91 15.46 0.30
CA GLY A 79 -5.22 15.38 -1.13
C GLY A 79 -4.51 16.41 -2.00
N GLU A 80 -3.96 17.48 -1.42
CA GLU A 80 -3.13 18.44 -2.17
C GLU A 80 -1.86 17.77 -2.71
N SER A 81 -1.36 16.74 -2.04
CA SER A 81 -0.07 16.10 -2.37
C SER A 81 -0.18 14.59 -2.66
N SER A 82 -1.21 13.92 -2.16
CA SER A 82 -1.34 12.46 -2.27
C SER A 82 -2.63 12.08 -2.98
N ALA A 83 -2.51 11.27 -4.03
CA ALA A 83 -3.66 10.75 -4.78
C ALA A 83 -4.21 9.45 -4.18
N LEU A 84 -3.44 8.76 -3.33
CA LEU A 84 -3.77 7.41 -2.82
C LEU A 84 -3.58 7.31 -1.30
N PRO A 85 -4.22 8.20 -0.50
CA PRO A 85 -3.94 8.24 0.93
C PRO A 85 -4.32 6.95 1.69
N ALA A 86 -5.40 6.27 1.30
CA ALA A 86 -5.79 5.03 1.98
C ALA A 86 -4.79 3.90 1.73
N VAL A 87 -4.15 3.89 0.56
CA VAL A 87 -3.06 2.96 0.22
C VAL A 87 -1.80 3.36 1.00
N CYS A 88 -1.39 4.63 0.90
CA CYS A 88 -0.15 5.12 1.52
C CYS A 88 -0.16 4.91 3.04
N GLY A 89 -1.29 5.20 3.69
CA GLY A 89 -1.44 4.99 5.14
C GLY A 89 -1.29 3.53 5.58
N ARG A 90 -1.48 2.59 4.64
CA ARG A 90 -1.35 1.15 4.93
C ARG A 90 0.03 0.57 4.58
N VAL A 91 0.62 0.98 3.43
CA VAL A 91 1.74 0.23 2.86
C VAL A 91 3.05 1.02 2.72
N CYS A 92 3.06 2.34 2.89
CA CYS A 92 4.31 3.10 2.88
C CYS A 92 5.24 2.61 4.01
N PRO A 93 6.55 2.58 3.79
CA PRO A 93 7.50 2.28 4.87
C PRO A 93 7.72 3.52 5.75
N GLN A 94 6.70 3.92 6.51
CA GLN A 94 6.69 5.18 7.28
C GLN A 94 7.88 5.26 8.24
N GLU A 95 8.31 4.12 8.80
CA GLU A 95 9.43 4.05 9.75
C GLU A 95 10.75 4.53 9.15
N SER A 96 10.91 4.47 7.83
CA SER A 96 12.10 4.99 7.14
C SER A 96 11.82 6.30 6.40
N GLN A 97 10.57 6.72 6.34
CA GLN A 97 10.13 7.93 5.65
C GLN A 97 9.69 9.01 6.66
N CYS A 98 8.41 9.39 6.64
CA CYS A 98 7.89 10.49 7.47
C CYS A 98 8.05 10.24 8.97
N GLU A 99 7.71 9.05 9.46
CA GLU A 99 7.84 8.72 10.88
C GLU A 99 9.32 8.65 11.30
N GLY A 100 10.19 8.14 10.43
CA GLY A 100 11.63 8.10 10.67
C GLY A 100 12.26 9.48 10.85
N LYS A 101 11.59 10.54 10.39
CA LYS A 101 12.06 11.93 10.56
C LYS A 101 11.31 12.68 11.66
N CYS A 102 10.39 12.03 12.34
CA CYS A 102 9.59 12.67 13.39
C CYS A 102 10.44 12.91 14.65
N VAL A 103 10.48 14.16 15.13
CA VAL A 103 11.29 14.53 16.30
C VAL A 103 10.84 13.83 17.59
N ARG A 104 9.57 13.39 17.64
CA ARG A 104 9.08 12.61 18.79
C ARG A 104 9.86 11.30 18.94
N GLY A 105 10.32 10.72 17.82
CA GLY A 105 11.10 9.49 17.81
C GLY A 105 12.48 9.60 18.48
N ILE A 106 12.94 10.80 18.83
CA ILE A 106 14.22 10.99 19.51
C ILE A 106 14.15 10.52 20.97
N LYS A 107 13.01 10.73 21.63
CA LYS A 107 12.85 10.45 23.07
C LYS A 107 11.69 9.49 23.39
N GLY A 108 11.09 8.91 22.36
CA GLY A 108 9.95 8.00 22.51
C GLY A 108 9.55 7.51 21.16
N ASP A 109 8.26 7.23 20.96
CA ASP A 109 7.76 6.79 19.66
C ASP A 109 7.46 8.00 18.76
N ALA A 110 7.82 7.89 17.50
CA ALA A 110 7.34 8.82 16.46
C ALA A 110 5.81 8.87 16.47
N VAL A 111 5.23 9.96 16.03
CA VAL A 111 3.77 10.02 15.80
C VAL A 111 3.42 9.00 14.69
N SER A 112 2.32 8.28 14.86
CA SER A 112 1.84 7.29 13.88
C SER A 112 1.21 7.98 12.67
N ILE A 113 2.05 8.64 11.88
CA ILE A 113 1.62 9.49 10.76
C ILE A 113 0.82 8.68 9.74
N GLY A 114 1.33 7.50 9.37
CA GLY A 114 0.65 6.63 8.42
C GLY A 114 -0.71 6.16 8.92
N LYS A 115 -0.83 5.83 10.20
CA LYS A 115 -2.11 5.37 10.77
C LYS A 115 -3.12 6.53 10.81
N LEU A 116 -2.65 7.77 11.03
CA LEU A 116 -3.51 8.96 10.97
C LEU A 116 -3.95 9.26 9.53
N GLU A 117 -3.03 9.14 8.56
CA GLU A 117 -3.36 9.30 7.14
C GLU A 117 -4.42 8.26 6.73
N ARG A 118 -4.20 7.00 7.11
CA ARG A 118 -5.17 5.92 6.89
C ARG A 118 -6.54 6.25 7.48
N PHE A 119 -6.56 6.68 8.76
CA PHE A 119 -7.82 7.02 9.44
C PHE A 119 -8.59 8.09 8.66
N VAL A 120 -7.89 9.17 8.25
CA VAL A 120 -8.52 10.27 7.51
C VAL A 120 -9.10 9.78 6.17
N ALA A 121 -8.33 8.96 5.45
CA ALA A 121 -8.77 8.43 4.15
C ALA A 121 -9.97 7.48 4.29
N ASP A 122 -9.95 6.60 5.29
CA ASP A 122 -11.05 5.67 5.54
C ASP A 122 -12.30 6.44 5.97
N TRP A 123 -12.15 7.43 6.86
CA TRP A 123 -13.24 8.30 7.30
C TRP A 123 -13.86 9.05 6.10
N ALA A 124 -13.04 9.60 5.22
CA ALA A 124 -13.52 10.33 4.03
C ALA A 124 -14.37 9.40 3.15
N LYS A 125 -13.88 8.18 2.90
CA LYS A 125 -14.62 7.18 2.13
C LYS A 125 -15.98 6.86 2.78
N GLU A 126 -15.99 6.62 4.09
CA GLU A 126 -17.22 6.28 4.84
C GLU A 126 -18.25 7.41 4.81
N ASN A 127 -17.77 8.66 4.69
CA ASN A 127 -18.63 9.84 4.67
C ASN A 127 -18.88 10.37 3.24
N GLY A 128 -18.48 9.62 2.21
CA GLY A 128 -18.72 9.97 0.82
C GLY A 128 -17.96 11.18 0.30
N ILE A 129 -16.87 11.56 0.99
CA ILE A 129 -16.03 12.69 0.59
C ILE A 129 -15.14 12.25 -0.58
N LYS A 130 -15.10 13.06 -1.63
CA LYS A 130 -14.35 12.78 -2.85
C LYS A 130 -13.30 13.86 -3.11
N PRO A 131 -12.22 13.56 -3.84
CA PRO A 131 -11.29 14.61 -4.26
C PRO A 131 -11.98 15.58 -5.22
N VAL A 132 -11.49 16.82 -5.23
CA VAL A 132 -12.11 17.90 -6.01
C VAL A 132 -11.51 17.93 -7.42
N PRO A 133 -12.32 17.78 -8.48
CA PRO A 133 -11.80 17.88 -9.85
C PRO A 133 -11.37 19.31 -10.21
N ALA A 134 -10.60 19.44 -11.29
CA ALA A 134 -10.23 20.75 -11.85
C ALA A 134 -11.48 21.54 -12.23
N ALA A 135 -11.47 22.82 -11.94
CA ALA A 135 -12.59 23.72 -12.31
C ALA A 135 -12.70 23.85 -13.85
N GLU A 136 -11.58 23.87 -14.55
CA GLU A 136 -11.54 24.03 -16.01
C GLU A 136 -10.58 23.05 -16.66
N LYS A 137 -10.90 22.61 -17.86
CA LYS A 137 -10.01 21.77 -18.66
C LYS A 137 -9.05 22.66 -19.45
N ASN A 138 -7.80 22.20 -19.59
CA ASN A 138 -6.77 22.94 -20.34
C ASN A 138 -6.69 22.55 -21.83
N GLY A 139 -7.49 21.57 -22.25
CA GLY A 139 -7.56 21.16 -23.66
C GLY A 139 -6.50 20.14 -24.09
N HIS A 140 -5.59 19.75 -23.21
CA HIS A 140 -4.52 18.81 -23.54
C HIS A 140 -4.84 17.39 -23.05
N LYS A 141 -4.47 16.41 -23.87
CA LYS A 141 -4.65 14.98 -23.58
C LYS A 141 -3.33 14.35 -23.18
N ILE A 142 -3.36 13.47 -22.19
CA ILE A 142 -2.17 12.75 -21.73
C ILE A 142 -2.50 11.25 -21.66
N ALA A 143 -1.63 10.42 -22.21
CA ALA A 143 -1.68 8.97 -22.07
C ALA A 143 -0.76 8.55 -20.91
N VAL A 144 -1.27 7.69 -20.04
CA VAL A 144 -0.48 7.11 -18.94
C VAL A 144 -0.46 5.59 -19.17
N ILE A 145 0.73 4.99 -19.21
CA ILE A 145 0.89 3.54 -19.43
C ILE A 145 1.10 2.87 -18.08
N GLY A 146 0.14 2.06 -17.67
CA GLY A 146 0.13 1.32 -16.42
C GLY A 146 -0.70 2.00 -15.35
N SER A 147 -1.53 1.21 -14.67
CA SER A 147 -2.45 1.68 -13.63
C SER A 147 -1.96 1.33 -12.22
N GLY A 148 -0.66 1.08 -12.05
CA GLY A 148 -0.06 0.90 -10.75
C GLY A 148 0.00 2.23 -9.97
N PRO A 149 0.56 2.23 -8.75
CA PRO A 149 0.56 3.46 -7.94
C PRO A 149 1.18 4.67 -8.64
N ALA A 150 2.24 4.49 -9.45
CA ALA A 150 2.85 5.59 -10.18
C ALA A 150 1.89 6.19 -11.23
N GLY A 151 1.26 5.32 -12.02
CA GLY A 151 0.31 5.78 -13.05
C GLY A 151 -0.93 6.43 -12.46
N LEU A 152 -1.50 5.83 -11.40
CA LEU A 152 -2.67 6.40 -10.72
C LEU A 152 -2.37 7.78 -10.12
N THR A 153 -1.20 7.93 -9.49
CA THR A 153 -0.78 9.21 -8.90
C THR A 153 -0.59 10.27 -9.99
N CYS A 154 0.18 9.93 -11.03
CA CYS A 154 0.42 10.84 -12.15
C CYS A 154 -0.91 11.29 -12.79
N ALA A 155 -1.79 10.33 -13.05
CA ALA A 155 -3.09 10.63 -13.69
C ALA A 155 -3.96 11.51 -12.79
N GLY A 156 -4.01 11.22 -11.49
CA GLY A 156 -4.78 12.03 -10.55
C GLY A 156 -4.26 13.46 -10.47
N ASP A 157 -2.95 13.63 -10.36
CA ASP A 157 -2.35 14.97 -10.29
C ASP A 157 -2.56 15.76 -11.58
N LEU A 158 -2.38 15.13 -12.74
CA LEU A 158 -2.63 15.79 -14.04
C LEU A 158 -4.10 16.16 -14.23
N ALA A 159 -5.01 15.29 -13.78
CA ALA A 159 -6.45 15.58 -13.86
C ALA A 159 -6.82 16.81 -13.03
N LYS A 160 -6.22 16.97 -11.84
CA LYS A 160 -6.42 18.15 -10.98
C LYS A 160 -5.90 19.43 -11.65
N LEU A 161 -4.94 19.31 -12.57
CA LEU A 161 -4.40 20.44 -13.35
C LEU A 161 -5.18 20.70 -14.65
N GLY A 162 -6.27 19.95 -14.87
CA GLY A 162 -7.16 20.16 -16.00
C GLY A 162 -6.86 19.36 -17.24
N TYR A 163 -5.88 18.46 -17.21
CA TYR A 163 -5.59 17.59 -18.36
C TYR A 163 -6.66 16.51 -18.53
N ASP A 164 -6.90 16.10 -19.77
CA ASP A 164 -7.75 14.95 -20.10
C ASP A 164 -6.85 13.70 -20.13
N VAL A 165 -6.93 12.90 -19.08
CA VAL A 165 -5.98 11.79 -18.87
C VAL A 165 -6.65 10.44 -19.11
N THR A 166 -6.00 9.58 -19.90
CA THR A 166 -6.39 8.18 -20.07
C THR A 166 -5.24 7.28 -19.62
N ILE A 167 -5.53 6.35 -18.71
CA ILE A 167 -4.60 5.30 -18.30
C ILE A 167 -4.87 4.06 -19.16
N PHE A 168 -3.82 3.50 -19.75
CA PHE A 168 -3.88 2.23 -20.49
C PHE A 168 -3.23 1.15 -19.64
N GLU A 169 -3.98 0.08 -19.32
CA GLU A 169 -3.57 -1.01 -18.46
C GLU A 169 -3.60 -2.34 -19.21
N ALA A 170 -2.49 -3.04 -19.21
CA ALA A 170 -2.38 -4.33 -19.91
C ALA A 170 -3.25 -5.43 -19.27
N LEU A 171 -3.40 -5.40 -17.95
CA LEU A 171 -4.18 -6.42 -17.22
C LEU A 171 -5.68 -6.12 -17.28
N HIS A 172 -6.47 -7.12 -16.92
CA HIS A 172 -7.93 -7.01 -16.88
C HIS A 172 -8.45 -6.18 -15.69
N LYS A 173 -7.59 -5.89 -14.71
CA LYS A 173 -7.92 -5.06 -13.54
C LYS A 173 -6.84 -4.00 -13.34
N ALA A 174 -7.31 -2.80 -13.01
CA ALA A 174 -6.44 -1.69 -12.65
C ALA A 174 -5.85 -1.88 -11.24
N GLY A 175 -4.76 -1.17 -10.96
CA GLY A 175 -4.12 -1.12 -9.66
C GLY A 175 -2.67 -1.62 -9.65
N GLY A 176 -2.24 -2.33 -10.67
CA GLY A 176 -0.88 -2.86 -10.74
C GLY A 176 -0.54 -3.69 -9.50
N VAL A 177 0.63 -3.42 -8.90
CA VAL A 177 1.09 -4.16 -7.71
C VAL A 177 0.11 -4.07 -6.53
N LEU A 178 -0.70 -3.02 -6.47
CA LEU A 178 -1.73 -2.89 -5.42
C LEU A 178 -2.77 -4.01 -5.54
N SER A 179 -3.04 -4.47 -6.76
CA SER A 179 -4.02 -5.51 -7.05
C SER A 179 -3.39 -6.90 -7.11
N TYR A 180 -2.24 -7.07 -7.79
CA TYR A 180 -1.67 -8.41 -7.99
C TYR A 180 -0.64 -8.80 -6.93
N GLY A 181 0.08 -7.85 -6.30
CA GLY A 181 1.24 -8.16 -5.47
C GLY A 181 0.99 -8.12 -3.98
N ILE A 182 0.30 -7.09 -3.49
CA ILE A 182 0.10 -6.90 -2.04
C ILE A 182 -1.10 -7.73 -1.59
N PRO A 183 -0.95 -8.58 -0.55
CA PRO A 183 -2.06 -9.45 -0.13
C PRO A 183 -3.28 -8.72 0.42
N GLU A 184 -4.44 -9.39 0.33
CA GLU A 184 -5.72 -8.90 0.85
C GLU A 184 -5.63 -8.50 2.33
N PHE A 185 -4.93 -9.29 3.13
CA PHE A 185 -4.81 -9.03 4.57
C PHE A 185 -3.95 -7.79 4.92
N ARG A 186 -3.24 -7.21 3.96
CA ARG A 186 -2.50 -5.93 4.11
C ARG A 186 -3.21 -4.79 3.41
N LEU A 187 -3.79 -5.05 2.25
CA LEU A 187 -4.38 -4.01 1.40
C LEU A 187 -5.63 -4.57 0.72
N PRO A 188 -6.80 -4.46 1.36
CA PRO A 188 -8.03 -5.01 0.79
C PRO A 188 -8.35 -4.44 -0.59
N LYS A 189 -8.64 -5.32 -1.56
CA LYS A 189 -8.82 -4.93 -2.96
C LYS A 189 -10.13 -4.17 -3.17
N ASP A 190 -11.23 -4.77 -2.73
CA ASP A 190 -12.55 -4.21 -3.00
C ASP A 190 -12.84 -2.99 -2.11
N LYS A 191 -12.38 -3.02 -0.86
CA LYS A 191 -12.66 -1.95 0.12
C LYS A 191 -11.72 -0.75 0.00
N VAL A 192 -10.48 -0.95 -0.42
CA VAL A 192 -9.46 0.09 -0.41
C VAL A 192 -8.98 0.41 -1.82
N VAL A 193 -8.39 -0.57 -2.54
CA VAL A 193 -7.79 -0.32 -3.85
C VAL A 193 -8.84 0.18 -4.84
N ALA A 194 -9.99 -0.51 -4.90
CA ALA A 194 -11.08 -0.11 -5.82
C ALA A 194 -11.60 1.29 -5.49
N ALA A 195 -11.74 1.61 -4.19
CA ALA A 195 -12.22 2.93 -3.78
C ALA A 195 -11.24 4.04 -4.16
N GLU A 196 -9.93 3.82 -4.00
CA GLU A 196 -8.92 4.80 -4.40
C GLU A 196 -8.91 4.99 -5.94
N ILE A 197 -9.06 3.90 -6.69
CA ILE A 197 -9.16 3.97 -8.16
C ILE A 197 -10.40 4.79 -8.56
N GLU A 198 -11.54 4.56 -7.90
CA GLU A 198 -12.76 5.33 -8.17
C GLU A 198 -12.58 6.81 -7.81
N ASN A 199 -11.82 7.13 -6.76
CA ASN A 199 -11.46 8.52 -6.46
C ASN A 199 -10.66 9.16 -7.59
N VAL A 200 -9.67 8.45 -8.15
CA VAL A 200 -8.89 8.94 -9.29
C VAL A 200 -9.82 9.13 -10.51
N LYS A 201 -10.70 8.18 -10.78
CA LYS A 201 -11.69 8.28 -11.89
C LYS A 201 -12.64 9.46 -11.69
N SER A 202 -13.02 9.76 -10.44
CA SER A 202 -13.93 10.89 -10.15
C SER A 202 -13.31 12.25 -10.52
N LEU A 203 -11.98 12.31 -10.66
CA LEU A 203 -11.30 13.52 -11.15
C LEU A 203 -11.39 13.68 -12.68
N GLY A 204 -12.00 12.71 -13.38
CA GLY A 204 -12.14 12.73 -14.82
C GLY A 204 -11.17 11.80 -15.56
N VAL A 205 -10.36 11.03 -14.83
CA VAL A 205 -9.42 10.08 -15.44
C VAL A 205 -10.19 8.89 -16.02
N LYS A 206 -9.84 8.51 -17.24
CA LYS A 206 -10.34 7.30 -17.90
C LYS A 206 -9.33 6.18 -17.71
N ILE A 207 -9.80 4.95 -17.50
CA ILE A 207 -8.92 3.78 -17.40
C ILE A 207 -9.42 2.73 -18.39
N GLU A 208 -8.54 2.33 -19.31
CA GLU A 208 -8.82 1.29 -20.29
C GLU A 208 -7.96 0.07 -20.00
N THR A 209 -8.60 -1.02 -19.61
CA THR A 209 -7.92 -2.29 -19.31
C THR A 209 -7.82 -3.16 -20.56
N ASN A 210 -6.97 -4.21 -20.48
CA ASN A 210 -6.72 -5.13 -21.61
C ASN A 210 -6.11 -4.44 -22.83
N VAL A 211 -5.34 -3.36 -22.62
CA VAL A 211 -4.71 -2.59 -23.70
C VAL A 211 -3.19 -2.71 -23.56
N ILE A 212 -2.55 -3.33 -24.55
CA ILE A 212 -1.09 -3.50 -24.59
C ILE A 212 -0.51 -2.47 -25.56
N ILE A 213 0.23 -1.50 -25.01
CA ILE A 213 0.86 -0.46 -25.82
C ILE A 213 1.94 -1.09 -26.71
N GLY A 214 1.96 -0.67 -27.97
CA GLY A 214 2.82 -1.24 -29.01
C GLY A 214 2.18 -2.44 -29.71
N LYS A 215 1.03 -2.92 -29.21
CA LYS A 215 0.24 -3.99 -29.84
C LYS A 215 -1.17 -3.52 -30.19
N SER A 216 -1.94 -3.14 -29.16
CA SER A 216 -3.32 -2.64 -29.33
C SER A 216 -3.37 -1.19 -29.75
N VAL A 217 -2.46 -0.38 -29.25
CA VAL A 217 -2.39 1.09 -29.47
C VAL A 217 -0.93 1.49 -29.65
N THR A 218 -0.66 2.39 -30.60
CA THR A 218 0.68 2.97 -30.80
C THR A 218 0.86 4.21 -29.92
N ILE A 219 2.10 4.64 -29.74
CA ILE A 219 2.46 5.82 -28.94
C ILE A 219 2.81 6.96 -29.91
N ASP A 220 1.92 7.93 -30.02
CA ASP A 220 2.13 9.08 -30.91
C ASP A 220 1.96 10.45 -30.21
N GLU A 221 1.68 10.46 -28.90
CA GLU A 221 1.41 11.67 -28.12
C GLU A 221 2.15 11.67 -26.78
N ALA A 222 1.92 12.70 -25.98
CA ALA A 222 2.55 12.85 -24.65
C ALA A 222 2.18 11.68 -23.73
N VAL A 223 3.18 11.02 -23.17
CA VAL A 223 3.03 9.74 -22.46
C VAL A 223 3.83 9.74 -21.15
N PHE A 224 3.19 9.25 -20.09
CA PHE A 224 3.90 8.87 -18.86
C PHE A 224 3.98 7.34 -18.82
N ILE A 225 5.17 6.80 -18.64
CA ILE A 225 5.39 5.34 -18.59
C ILE A 225 5.55 4.89 -17.15
N GLY A 226 4.53 4.19 -16.64
CA GLY A 226 4.52 3.62 -15.29
C GLY A 226 4.25 2.12 -15.33
N SER A 227 4.98 1.40 -16.19
CA SER A 227 4.75 -0.02 -16.47
C SER A 227 5.13 -0.97 -15.34
N GLY A 228 5.80 -0.47 -14.30
CA GLY A 228 6.13 -1.25 -13.11
C GLY A 228 7.39 -2.11 -13.25
N ALA A 229 7.70 -2.87 -12.20
CA ALA A 229 8.87 -3.75 -12.12
C ALA A 229 8.42 -5.16 -11.72
N GLY A 230 7.40 -5.69 -12.40
CA GLY A 230 6.76 -6.96 -12.06
C GLY A 230 7.53 -8.22 -12.50
N LEU A 231 8.59 -8.08 -13.30
CA LEU A 231 9.36 -9.25 -13.73
C LEU A 231 10.15 -9.84 -12.55
N PRO A 232 10.02 -11.14 -12.29
CA PRO A 232 10.74 -11.77 -11.19
C PRO A 232 12.24 -11.89 -11.50
N MET A 233 13.05 -11.85 -10.46
CA MET A 233 14.48 -12.16 -10.55
C MET A 233 14.71 -13.55 -9.98
N PHE A 234 15.33 -14.41 -10.78
CA PHE A 234 15.71 -15.75 -10.38
C PHE A 234 17.14 -15.76 -9.85
N MET A 235 17.47 -16.78 -9.05
CA MET A 235 18.78 -16.88 -8.40
C MET A 235 19.87 -17.46 -9.31
N GLY A 236 19.48 -18.14 -10.38
CA GLY A 236 20.42 -18.76 -11.30
C GLY A 236 21.06 -20.04 -10.72
N ILE A 237 20.33 -20.79 -9.89
CA ILE A 237 20.85 -21.99 -9.23
C ILE A 237 20.17 -23.25 -9.78
N PRO A 238 20.86 -24.41 -9.72
CA PRO A 238 20.26 -25.65 -10.15
C PRO A 238 18.98 -25.98 -9.39
N GLY A 239 17.95 -26.38 -10.11
CA GLY A 239 16.67 -26.78 -9.55
C GLY A 239 15.63 -25.68 -9.45
N GLU A 240 15.98 -24.41 -9.71
CA GLU A 240 15.00 -23.32 -9.57
C GLU A 240 13.85 -23.37 -10.60
N ASN A 241 13.99 -24.20 -11.64
CA ASN A 241 12.92 -24.44 -12.62
C ASN A 241 12.22 -25.79 -12.42
N ALA A 242 12.41 -26.43 -11.27
CA ALA A 242 11.73 -27.68 -10.93
C ALA A 242 10.27 -27.43 -10.55
N ASN A 243 9.44 -28.46 -10.67
CA ASN A 243 8.04 -28.38 -10.22
C ASN A 243 7.98 -28.06 -8.72
N GLY A 244 7.11 -27.12 -8.38
CA GLY A 244 6.95 -26.67 -6.99
C GLY A 244 7.81 -25.46 -6.66
N VAL A 245 8.63 -24.97 -7.61
CA VAL A 245 9.38 -23.72 -7.45
C VAL A 245 8.64 -22.62 -8.21
N PHE A 246 8.34 -21.53 -7.51
CA PHE A 246 7.58 -20.40 -8.07
C PHE A 246 8.29 -19.09 -7.73
N SER A 247 8.20 -18.13 -8.62
CA SER A 247 8.51 -16.76 -8.20
C SER A 247 7.43 -16.29 -7.23
N ALA A 248 7.82 -15.47 -6.25
CA ALA A 248 6.84 -14.89 -5.33
C ALA A 248 5.78 -14.08 -6.10
N ASN A 249 6.19 -13.43 -7.19
CA ASN A 249 5.28 -12.63 -8.02
C ASN A 249 4.17 -13.49 -8.62
N GLU A 250 4.52 -14.66 -9.17
CA GLU A 250 3.53 -15.59 -9.72
C GLU A 250 2.58 -16.09 -8.63
N PHE A 251 3.13 -16.54 -7.50
CA PHE A 251 2.37 -17.07 -6.38
C PHE A 251 1.38 -16.03 -5.85
N LEU A 252 1.87 -14.79 -5.63
CA LEU A 252 1.04 -13.70 -5.11
C LEU A 252 -0.01 -13.24 -6.13
N THR A 253 0.33 -13.21 -7.43
CA THR A 253 -0.64 -12.85 -8.48
C THR A 253 -1.80 -13.84 -8.51
N ARG A 254 -1.51 -15.14 -8.44
CA ARG A 254 -2.56 -16.18 -8.40
C ARG A 254 -3.47 -15.96 -7.18
N ASN A 255 -2.88 -15.66 -6.04
CA ASN A 255 -3.65 -15.50 -4.81
C ASN A 255 -4.43 -14.18 -4.78
N ASN A 256 -3.80 -13.06 -5.11
CA ASN A 256 -4.38 -11.72 -4.93
C ASN A 256 -5.29 -11.29 -6.09
N LEU A 257 -4.75 -11.27 -7.30
CA LEU A 257 -5.50 -10.83 -8.49
C LEU A 257 -6.50 -11.90 -8.94
N MET A 258 -6.06 -13.16 -8.96
CA MET A 258 -6.85 -14.28 -9.45
C MET A 258 -7.63 -14.99 -8.32
N LYS A 259 -7.51 -14.49 -7.09
CA LYS A 259 -8.30 -14.87 -5.89
C LYS A 259 -8.26 -16.36 -5.56
N ALA A 260 -7.09 -16.99 -5.72
CA ALA A 260 -6.94 -18.44 -5.47
C ALA A 260 -7.23 -18.86 -4.02
N PHE A 261 -7.26 -17.92 -3.08
CA PHE A 261 -7.60 -18.20 -1.68
C PHE A 261 -9.09 -18.37 -1.43
N ARG A 262 -9.92 -18.11 -2.44
CA ARG A 262 -11.39 -18.16 -2.31
C ARG A 262 -11.95 -19.46 -2.93
N ASP A 263 -12.89 -20.05 -2.25
CA ASP A 263 -13.52 -21.28 -2.71
C ASP A 263 -14.44 -21.11 -3.93
N ASP A 264 -14.86 -19.87 -4.20
CA ASP A 264 -15.72 -19.56 -5.35
C ASP A 264 -14.96 -19.18 -6.61
N TYR A 265 -13.61 -19.41 -6.61
CA TYR A 265 -12.74 -19.20 -7.78
C TYR A 265 -12.00 -20.49 -8.13
N ASP A 266 -11.91 -20.78 -9.41
CA ASP A 266 -11.25 -21.99 -9.94
C ASP A 266 -9.76 -21.79 -10.20
N THR A 267 -9.15 -20.77 -9.66
CA THR A 267 -7.71 -20.47 -9.86
C THR A 267 -6.84 -21.54 -9.20
N PRO A 268 -6.04 -22.28 -9.97
CA PRO A 268 -5.17 -23.29 -9.36
C PRO A 268 -4.02 -22.66 -8.61
N ILE A 269 -3.77 -23.15 -7.38
CA ILE A 269 -2.62 -22.73 -6.58
C ILE A 269 -2.04 -23.97 -5.89
N ALA A 270 -0.72 -23.99 -5.75
CA ALA A 270 -0.04 -25.10 -5.09
C ALA A 270 -0.20 -24.99 -3.56
N HIS A 271 -0.73 -26.02 -2.94
CA HIS A 271 -0.85 -26.16 -1.50
C HIS A 271 0.33 -27.03 -1.00
N GLY A 272 1.46 -26.39 -0.76
CA GLY A 272 2.63 -27.09 -0.21
C GLY A 272 2.45 -27.38 1.29
N LYS A 273 2.82 -28.61 1.72
CA LYS A 273 2.83 -28.92 3.17
C LYS A 273 3.94 -28.16 3.88
N LYS A 274 5.10 -28.06 3.22
CA LYS A 274 6.25 -27.29 3.70
C LYS A 274 6.69 -26.35 2.60
N VAL A 275 6.86 -25.08 2.94
CA VAL A 275 7.21 -24.04 1.97
C VAL A 275 8.43 -23.29 2.48
N ALA A 276 9.44 -23.16 1.62
CA ALA A 276 10.61 -22.32 1.86
C ALA A 276 10.45 -21.04 1.02
N VAL A 277 10.51 -19.89 1.68
CA VAL A 277 10.46 -18.58 1.02
C VAL A 277 11.86 -17.97 1.10
N VAL A 278 12.51 -17.80 -0.04
CA VAL A 278 13.89 -17.27 -0.09
C VAL A 278 13.83 -15.76 -0.33
N GLY A 279 14.26 -14.99 0.67
CA GLY A 279 14.29 -13.53 0.60
C GLY A 279 13.89 -12.87 1.90
N GLY A 280 14.28 -11.59 2.06
CA GLY A 280 14.03 -10.83 3.28
C GLY A 280 13.27 -9.51 3.07
N GLY A 281 12.71 -9.30 1.88
CA GLY A 281 11.95 -8.07 1.59
C GLY A 281 10.45 -8.22 1.85
N ASN A 282 9.70 -7.15 1.66
CA ASN A 282 8.24 -7.15 1.86
C ASN A 282 7.55 -8.23 1.03
N VAL A 283 8.02 -8.48 -0.20
CA VAL A 283 7.45 -9.51 -1.08
C VAL A 283 7.62 -10.90 -0.46
N ALA A 284 8.78 -11.16 0.16
CA ALA A 284 9.02 -12.44 0.85
C ALA A 284 8.09 -12.59 2.06
N MET A 285 7.91 -11.51 2.86
CA MET A 285 6.97 -11.52 3.98
C MET A 285 5.54 -11.78 3.52
N ASP A 286 5.14 -11.16 2.41
CA ASP A 286 3.80 -11.34 1.83
C ASP A 286 3.60 -12.78 1.34
N ALA A 287 4.59 -13.35 0.64
CA ALA A 287 4.50 -14.72 0.15
C ALA A 287 4.46 -15.73 1.31
N ALA A 288 5.30 -15.53 2.33
CA ALA A 288 5.33 -16.41 3.51
C ALA A 288 3.99 -16.39 4.27
N ARG A 289 3.47 -15.21 4.52
CA ARG A 289 2.19 -15.04 5.24
C ARG A 289 1.01 -15.57 4.44
N THR A 290 1.07 -15.49 3.10
CA THR A 290 0.06 -16.06 2.21
C THR A 290 0.13 -17.59 2.26
N ALA A 291 1.33 -18.18 2.14
CA ALA A 291 1.49 -19.64 2.19
C ALA A 291 1.03 -20.21 3.54
N LEU A 292 1.30 -19.52 4.65
CA LEU A 292 0.81 -19.92 5.97
C LEU A 292 -0.72 -20.00 6.00
N ARG A 293 -1.41 -19.00 5.46
CA ARG A 293 -2.87 -18.95 5.41
C ARG A 293 -3.47 -20.05 4.53
N LEU A 294 -2.70 -20.52 3.56
CA LEU A 294 -3.08 -21.66 2.71
C LEU A 294 -2.74 -23.02 3.35
N GLY A 295 -2.29 -23.02 4.62
CA GLY A 295 -2.11 -24.21 5.42
C GLY A 295 -0.70 -24.79 5.47
N ALA A 296 0.31 -24.07 4.95
CA ALA A 296 1.68 -24.58 4.92
C ALA A 296 2.45 -24.33 6.21
N GLU A 297 3.37 -25.22 6.53
CA GLU A 297 4.47 -24.95 7.46
C GLU A 297 5.49 -24.13 6.66
N VAL A 298 5.80 -22.90 7.13
CA VAL A 298 6.57 -21.95 6.30
C VAL A 298 7.91 -21.61 6.97
N HIS A 299 8.98 -21.63 6.16
CA HIS A 299 10.32 -21.23 6.56
C HIS A 299 10.79 -20.09 5.67
N VAL A 300 11.15 -18.95 6.27
CA VAL A 300 11.76 -17.83 5.55
C VAL A 300 13.28 -18.01 5.62
N ILE A 301 13.93 -18.03 4.48
CA ILE A 301 15.39 -18.24 4.37
C ILE A 301 16.01 -16.95 3.84
N TYR A 302 16.94 -16.39 4.63
CA TYR A 302 17.58 -15.14 4.25
C TYR A 302 19.10 -15.25 4.46
N ARG A 303 19.87 -14.67 3.55
CA ARG A 303 21.35 -14.83 3.52
C ARG A 303 22.11 -13.95 4.51
N ARG A 304 21.39 -13.09 5.26
CA ARG A 304 21.98 -12.18 6.27
C ARG A 304 21.19 -12.31 7.56
N SER A 305 21.52 -11.50 8.54
CA SER A 305 20.86 -11.53 9.84
C SER A 305 19.48 -10.81 9.81
N GLU A 306 18.72 -11.01 10.86
CA GLU A 306 17.42 -10.34 11.05
C GLU A 306 17.56 -8.82 11.02
N ALA A 307 18.63 -8.29 11.59
CA ALA A 307 18.88 -6.84 11.64
C ALA A 307 19.05 -6.20 10.25
N GLU A 308 19.32 -7.00 9.24
CA GLU A 308 19.56 -6.53 7.86
C GLU A 308 18.36 -6.78 6.93
N LEU A 309 17.23 -7.24 7.48
CA LEU A 309 16.04 -7.47 6.66
C LEU A 309 15.55 -6.15 6.04
N PRO A 310 15.37 -6.10 4.71
CA PRO A 310 14.85 -4.87 4.09
C PRO A 310 13.34 -4.72 4.19
N ALA A 311 12.64 -5.72 4.70
CA ALA A 311 11.19 -5.64 4.93
C ALA A 311 10.87 -4.64 6.04
N ARG A 312 9.68 -4.05 5.99
CA ARG A 312 9.18 -3.18 7.06
C ARG A 312 9.16 -3.95 8.39
N ALA A 313 9.57 -3.27 9.46
CA ALA A 313 9.58 -3.87 10.80
C ALA A 313 8.20 -4.41 11.21
N GLU A 314 7.13 -3.68 10.86
CA GLU A 314 5.75 -4.11 11.11
C GLU A 314 5.44 -5.45 10.41
N GLU A 315 5.93 -5.64 9.19
CA GLU A 315 5.69 -6.87 8.42
C GLU A 315 6.51 -8.06 8.95
N VAL A 316 7.69 -7.80 9.39
CA VAL A 316 8.54 -8.82 10.06
C VAL A 316 7.88 -9.25 11.38
N HIS A 317 7.45 -8.30 12.13
CA HIS A 317 6.70 -8.56 13.38
C HIS A 317 5.46 -9.41 13.13
N UNK A 318 4.72 -9.18 12.22
CA UNK A 318 3.56 -9.91 11.91
C UNK A 318 3.87 -11.31 11.50
N UNK A 319 5.01 -11.66 10.86
CA UNK A 319 5.46 -12.95 10.46
C UNK A 319 5.98 -13.71 11.64
N UNK A 320 6.60 -13.13 12.48
CA UNK A 320 7.10 -13.76 13.65
C UNK A 320 5.98 -14.13 14.59
N UNK A 321 4.99 -13.39 14.60
CA UNK A 321 3.86 -13.62 15.39
C UNK A 321 2.98 -14.70 14.87
N UNK A 322 3.07 -15.00 13.59
CA UNK A 322 2.39 -16.01 12.92
C UNK A 322 3.06 -17.34 12.99
N UNK A 323 4.10 -17.48 13.66
CA UNK A 323 4.82 -18.61 13.87
C UNK A 323 5.63 -19.11 12.73
N UNK A 324 5.94 -18.21 12.04
CA UNK A 324 6.85 -18.49 11.00
C UNK A 324 8.17 -18.71 11.59
N SER A 325 8.89 -19.72 11.05
CA SER A 325 10.29 -19.94 11.43
C SER A 325 11.21 -19.27 10.40
N SER A 326 12.24 -18.58 10.91
CA SER A 326 13.21 -17.87 10.05
C SER A 326 14.59 -18.52 10.19
N ILE A 327 15.28 -18.66 9.07
CA ILE A 327 16.64 -19.21 9.00
C ILE A 327 17.53 -18.11 8.42
N PHE A 328 18.47 -17.63 9.22
CA PHE A 328 19.41 -16.58 8.85
C PHE A 328 20.81 -17.15 8.65
#